data_3dc8e646167b937c0f0ee494439d20bd
#
_entry.id   3dc8e646167b937c0f0ee494439d20bd
#
_cell.length_a   1.000
_cell.length_b   1.000
_cell.length_c   1.000
_cell.angle_alpha   90.00
_cell.angle_beta   90.00
_cell.angle_gamma   90.00
#
_symmetry.space_group_name_H-M   'P 1'
#
loop_
_entity.id
_entity.type
_entity.pdbx_description
1 polymer ?
#
loop_
_entity_poly.entity_id
_entity_poly.type
_entity_poly.pdbx_seq_one_letter_code
_entity_poly.pdbx_strand_id
1 'polypeptide(L)'
;YKDSSWEIRGQEIGYVFYSSLCYHLFGSNFNIYLLFTNFLLIVLFYKSLKYNEIRTGLLFILFFFAARLYLQYNFILLRQSIAMTIVWVWAFPFLLKEEKIKFCFFICLAAVFHYTALIALLALVMNRNLNIKYIIIAICFFFVLSITKVVDKILLLVIERCLSVLGSSEGIGEKLSKYLLESEDGEFRGLNLLTFIEAVPFIYIVREYKSILFSSFIGRFYTNMFYIFILLLAITMNFGFLTRMCQYFIFSYFFLFSFFIKNAKSIAERRTMLFLFSNYLLIYSVRYIFIWFYSTEYSFFLFKL
;
A
#
# COMPACT_ATOMS: atom_id res chain seq x y z
N TYR A 1 -14.08 -27.65 6.21
CA TYR A 1 -12.65 -27.90 6.52
C TYR A 1 -12.28 -29.40 6.57
N LYS A 2 -13.21 -30.31 6.23
CA LYS A 2 -12.92 -31.75 6.20
C LYS A 2 -12.61 -32.32 4.82
N ASP A 3 -12.86 -31.56 3.75
CA ASP A 3 -12.48 -31.92 2.38
C ASP A 3 -11.28 -31.07 1.95
N SER A 4 -10.14 -31.36 2.58
CA SER A 4 -8.87 -30.70 2.30
C SER A 4 -8.11 -31.42 1.19
N SER A 5 -8.64 -31.46 0.00
CA SER A 5 -7.80 -31.20 -1.13
C SER A 5 -7.49 -29.71 -1.09
N TRP A 6 -6.44 -29.33 -0.40
CA TRP A 6 -5.83 -28.02 -0.49
C TRP A 6 -5.45 -27.81 -1.94
N GLU A 7 -6.44 -27.46 -2.75
CA GLU A 7 -6.18 -26.99 -4.09
C GLU A 7 -5.37 -25.70 -3.95
N ILE A 8 -4.05 -25.85 -3.99
CA ILE A 8 -3.03 -24.78 -4.03
C ILE A 8 -3.21 -23.93 -5.31
N ARG A 9 -4.28 -24.14 -6.06
CA ARG A 9 -4.60 -23.46 -7.30
C ARG A 9 -4.71 -21.97 -7.02
N GLY A 10 -3.65 -21.27 -7.41
CA GLY A 10 -3.59 -19.81 -7.43
C GLY A 10 -3.27 -19.11 -6.11
N GLN A 11 -2.73 -19.80 -5.08
CA GLN A 11 -2.21 -19.14 -3.88
C GLN A 11 -0.68 -19.08 -3.92
N GLU A 12 -0.13 -18.02 -3.36
CA GLU A 12 1.32 -17.83 -3.28
C GLU A 12 1.94 -18.78 -2.25
N ILE A 13 3.02 -19.47 -2.63
CA ILE A 13 3.70 -20.54 -1.87
C ILE A 13 4.08 -20.10 -0.45
N GLY A 14 4.58 -18.88 -0.28
CA GLY A 14 4.97 -18.36 1.04
C GLY A 14 3.81 -18.19 1.98
N TYR A 15 2.66 -17.79 1.48
CA TYR A 15 1.45 -17.68 2.29
C TYR A 15 0.89 -19.05 2.69
N VAL A 16 0.92 -20.02 1.76
CA VAL A 16 0.53 -21.40 2.06
C VAL A 16 1.43 -21.99 3.14
N PHE A 17 2.74 -21.84 3.00
CA PHE A 17 3.71 -22.29 4.02
C PHE A 17 3.45 -21.64 5.39
N TYR A 18 3.28 -20.32 5.43
CA TYR A 18 2.99 -19.57 6.65
C TYR A 18 1.69 -20.05 7.32
N SER A 19 0.63 -20.23 6.54
CA SER A 19 -0.67 -20.68 7.04
C SER A 19 -0.60 -22.12 7.56
N SER A 20 0.15 -23.00 6.88
CA SER A 20 0.40 -24.37 7.34
C SER A 20 1.17 -24.39 8.67
N LEU A 21 2.23 -23.56 8.79
CA LEU A 21 2.98 -23.43 10.04
C LEU A 21 2.07 -22.98 11.19
N CYS A 22 1.24 -21.96 10.95
CA CYS A 22 0.30 -21.49 11.96
C CYS A 22 -0.76 -22.56 12.31
N TYR A 23 -1.20 -23.35 11.34
CA TYR A 23 -2.11 -24.48 11.60
C TYR A 23 -1.47 -25.52 12.52
N HIS A 24 -0.20 -25.86 12.31
CA HIS A 24 0.52 -26.80 13.19
C HIS A 24 0.72 -26.23 14.60
N LEU A 25 0.87 -24.90 14.74
CA LEU A 25 1.07 -24.26 16.05
C LEU A 25 -0.24 -24.07 16.83
N PHE A 26 -1.32 -23.72 16.15
CA PHE A 26 -2.56 -23.26 16.77
C PHE A 26 -3.78 -24.15 16.47
N GLY A 27 -3.59 -25.23 15.70
CA GLY A 27 -4.67 -26.08 15.23
C GLY A 27 -5.61 -25.35 14.26
N SER A 28 -6.87 -25.77 14.25
CA SER A 28 -7.91 -25.19 13.38
C SER A 28 -8.50 -23.87 13.88
N ASN A 29 -7.95 -23.27 14.95
CA ASN A 29 -8.51 -22.06 15.53
C ASN A 29 -8.12 -20.82 14.72
N PHE A 30 -9.01 -20.41 13.82
CA PHE A 30 -8.80 -19.25 12.95
C PHE A 30 -8.63 -17.94 13.73
N ASN A 31 -9.31 -17.77 14.86
CA ASN A 31 -9.21 -16.54 15.65
C ASN A 31 -7.80 -16.37 16.25
N ILE A 32 -7.20 -17.45 16.75
CA ILE A 32 -5.83 -17.42 17.29
C ILE A 32 -4.84 -17.16 16.16
N TYR A 33 -5.02 -17.79 15.00
CA TYR A 33 -4.21 -17.53 13.81
C TYR A 33 -4.25 -16.04 13.42
N LEU A 34 -5.46 -15.47 13.35
CA LEU A 34 -5.65 -14.07 12.97
C LEU A 34 -5.06 -13.12 14.02
N LEU A 35 -5.29 -13.38 15.30
CA LEU A 35 -4.74 -12.60 16.42
C LEU A 35 -3.21 -12.60 16.39
N PHE A 36 -2.59 -13.77 16.28
CA PHE A 36 -1.14 -13.93 16.22
C PHE A 36 -0.54 -13.18 15.01
N THR A 37 -1.13 -13.37 13.82
CA THR A 37 -0.66 -12.73 12.61
C THR A 37 -0.75 -11.20 12.71
N ASN A 38 -1.88 -10.69 13.21
CA ASN A 38 -2.06 -9.24 13.40
C ASN A 38 -1.07 -8.68 14.42
N PHE A 39 -0.87 -9.36 15.54
CA PHE A 39 0.13 -8.96 16.54
C PHE A 39 1.53 -8.89 15.93
N LEU A 40 1.93 -9.92 15.18
CA LEU A 40 3.22 -9.96 14.49
C LEU A 40 3.37 -8.80 13.50
N LEU A 41 2.34 -8.52 12.69
CA LEU A 41 2.35 -7.44 11.71
C LEU A 41 2.46 -6.06 12.37
N ILE A 42 1.78 -5.83 13.50
CA ILE A 42 1.87 -4.56 14.25
C ILE A 42 3.30 -4.38 14.81
N VAL A 43 3.86 -5.43 15.41
CA VAL A 43 5.24 -5.40 15.95
C VAL A 43 6.25 -5.13 14.83
N LEU A 44 6.09 -5.79 13.68
CA LEU A 44 6.95 -5.58 12.52
C LEU A 44 6.76 -4.19 11.92
N PHE A 45 5.53 -3.68 11.85
CA PHE A 45 5.27 -2.30 11.42
C PHE A 45 6.00 -1.30 12.34
N TYR A 46 5.90 -1.45 13.65
CA TYR A 46 6.65 -0.60 14.59
C TYR A 46 8.17 -0.68 14.35
N LYS A 47 8.70 -1.89 14.15
CA LYS A 47 10.12 -2.06 13.79
C LYS A 47 10.47 -1.38 12.47
N SER A 48 9.57 -1.43 11.48
CA SER A 48 9.81 -0.76 10.20
C SER A 48 9.99 0.75 10.36
N LEU A 49 9.19 1.40 11.20
CA LEU A 49 9.33 2.81 11.51
C LEU A 49 10.73 3.11 12.09
N LYS A 50 11.18 2.30 13.06
CA LYS A 50 12.49 2.46 13.69
C LYS A 50 13.64 2.26 12.70
N TYR A 51 13.57 1.24 11.84
CA TYR A 51 14.64 0.93 10.88
C TYR A 51 14.73 1.95 9.74
N ASN A 52 13.64 2.65 9.44
CA ASN A 52 13.59 3.72 8.46
C ASN A 52 13.72 5.12 9.10
N GLU A 53 14.25 5.20 10.32
CA GLU A 53 14.53 6.45 11.06
C GLU A 53 13.30 7.32 11.38
N ILE A 54 12.11 6.74 11.36
CA ILE A 54 10.86 7.42 11.68
C ILE A 54 10.64 7.34 13.20
N ARG A 55 10.95 8.44 13.89
CA ARG A 55 10.94 8.47 15.38
C ARG A 55 9.98 9.47 15.99
N THR A 56 9.51 10.44 15.20
CA THR A 56 8.63 11.52 15.69
C THR A 56 7.21 11.34 15.17
N GLY A 57 6.23 11.75 15.95
CA GLY A 57 4.82 11.64 15.56
C GLY A 57 4.28 10.20 15.55
N LEU A 58 4.90 9.27 16.28
CA LEU A 58 4.57 7.83 16.26
C LEU A 58 3.10 7.56 16.58
N LEU A 59 2.52 8.24 17.56
CA LEU A 59 1.12 8.07 17.92
C LEU A 59 0.19 8.37 16.74
N PHE A 60 0.47 9.47 16.03
CA PHE A 60 -0.32 9.83 14.86
C PHE A 60 -0.10 8.86 13.69
N ILE A 61 1.13 8.39 13.48
CA ILE A 61 1.45 7.39 12.46
C ILE A 61 0.71 6.08 12.75
N LEU A 62 0.66 5.65 14.01
CA LEU A 62 -0.11 4.48 14.42
C LEU A 62 -1.61 4.69 14.20
N PHE A 63 -2.13 5.90 14.48
CA PHE A 63 -3.51 6.23 14.19
C PHE A 63 -3.80 6.23 12.69
N PHE A 64 -2.92 6.81 11.87
CA PHE A 64 -3.01 6.76 10.41
C PHE A 64 -3.00 5.31 9.90
N PHE A 65 -2.07 4.50 10.39
CA PHE A 65 -2.00 3.09 10.04
C PHE A 65 -3.30 2.35 10.41
N ALA A 66 -3.80 2.55 11.62
CA ALA A 66 -5.03 1.92 12.09
C ALA A 66 -6.25 2.31 11.25
N ALA A 67 -6.41 3.61 11.00
CA ALA A 67 -7.56 4.14 10.28
C ALA A 67 -7.54 3.81 8.76
N ARG A 68 -6.35 3.83 8.15
CA ARG A 68 -6.21 3.80 6.69
C ARG A 68 -5.84 2.44 6.13
N LEU A 69 -5.05 1.67 6.88
CA LEU A 69 -4.45 0.44 6.35
C LEU A 69 -4.86 -0.81 7.13
N TYR A 70 -4.94 -0.71 8.46
CA TYR A 70 -5.03 -1.88 9.32
C TYR A 70 -6.24 -2.77 8.99
N LEU A 71 -7.45 -2.19 8.94
CA LEU A 71 -8.66 -2.97 8.68
C LEU A 71 -8.62 -3.62 7.30
N GLN A 72 -8.23 -2.87 6.27
CA GLN A 72 -8.21 -3.38 4.90
C GLN A 72 -7.14 -4.44 4.70
N TYR A 73 -5.91 -4.19 5.15
CA TYR A 73 -4.77 -5.04 4.83
C TYR A 73 -4.62 -6.21 5.80
N ASN A 74 -4.86 -6.00 7.07
CA ASN A 74 -4.65 -7.06 8.05
C ASN A 74 -5.82 -8.04 8.17
N PHE A 75 -7.02 -7.68 7.71
CA PHE A 75 -8.17 -8.59 7.75
C PHE A 75 -8.59 -9.09 6.37
N ILE A 76 -8.53 -8.25 5.32
CA ILE A 76 -9.00 -8.62 3.99
C ILE A 76 -7.86 -9.05 3.08
N LEU A 77 -6.75 -8.30 3.10
CA LEU A 77 -5.61 -8.49 2.20
C LEU A 77 -4.37 -9.00 2.93
N LEU A 78 -4.56 -10.00 3.84
CA LEU A 78 -3.52 -10.48 4.75
C LEU A 78 -2.22 -10.87 4.04
N ARG A 79 -2.28 -11.52 2.88
CA ARG A 79 -1.11 -11.90 2.06
C ARG A 79 -0.32 -10.68 1.64
N GLN A 80 -1.01 -9.65 1.14
CA GLN A 80 -0.39 -8.40 0.75
C GLN A 80 0.18 -7.66 1.96
N SER A 81 -0.49 -7.68 3.11
CA SER A 81 0.00 -7.08 4.35
C SER A 81 1.33 -7.68 4.80
N ILE A 82 1.45 -9.01 4.76
CA ILE A 82 2.71 -9.69 5.06
C ILE A 82 3.81 -9.24 4.09
N ALA A 83 3.53 -9.25 2.79
CA ALA A 83 4.48 -8.83 1.77
C ALA A 83 4.90 -7.35 1.93
N MET A 84 3.95 -6.43 2.18
CA MET A 84 4.23 -5.01 2.46
C MET A 84 5.12 -4.85 3.69
N THR A 85 4.84 -5.60 4.74
CA THR A 85 5.62 -5.56 5.98
C THR A 85 7.06 -6.02 5.75
N ILE A 86 7.28 -7.09 4.96
CA ILE A 86 8.62 -7.54 4.56
C ILE A 86 9.36 -6.41 3.83
N VAL A 87 8.71 -5.75 2.88
CA VAL A 87 9.29 -4.63 2.12
C VAL A 87 9.69 -3.48 3.04
N TRP A 88 8.81 -3.08 3.97
CA TRP A 88 9.04 -1.93 4.85
C TRP A 88 10.08 -2.19 5.95
N VAL A 89 10.13 -3.42 6.49
CA VAL A 89 11.04 -3.78 7.60
C VAL A 89 12.45 -4.06 7.12
N TRP A 90 12.58 -4.69 5.95
CA TRP A 90 13.89 -5.16 5.50
C TRP A 90 14.31 -4.55 4.16
N ALA A 91 13.46 -4.61 3.13
CA ALA A 91 13.90 -4.17 1.81
C ALA A 91 14.27 -2.67 1.80
N PHE A 92 13.40 -1.77 2.22
CA PHE A 92 13.71 -0.34 2.22
C PHE A 92 14.91 0.04 3.08
N PRO A 93 15.09 -0.46 4.32
CA PRO A 93 16.30 -0.18 5.09
C PRO A 93 17.60 -0.65 4.43
N PHE A 94 17.58 -1.80 3.73
CA PHE A 94 18.76 -2.24 2.98
C PHE A 94 19.04 -1.35 1.77
N LEU A 95 17.98 -0.89 1.09
CA LEU A 95 18.16 0.06 -0.01
C LEU A 95 18.72 1.40 0.48
N LEU A 96 18.27 1.89 1.64
CA LEU A 96 18.79 3.10 2.26
C LEU A 96 20.27 2.98 2.69
N LYS A 97 20.74 1.76 2.93
CA LYS A 97 22.15 1.44 3.18
C LYS A 97 22.94 1.13 1.90
N GLU A 98 22.33 1.33 0.73
CA GLU A 98 22.90 1.01 -0.60
C GLU A 98 23.17 -0.48 -0.84
N GLU A 99 22.62 -1.38 -0.01
CA GLU A 99 22.77 -2.82 -0.10
C GLU A 99 21.75 -3.42 -1.10
N LYS A 100 21.90 -3.10 -2.39
CA LYS A 100 20.93 -3.43 -3.46
C LYS A 100 20.64 -4.93 -3.59
N ILE A 101 21.64 -5.80 -3.38
CA ILE A 101 21.45 -7.25 -3.48
C ILE A 101 20.51 -7.73 -2.38
N LYS A 102 20.71 -7.28 -1.12
CA LYS A 102 19.81 -7.62 -0.03
C LYS A 102 18.42 -7.03 -0.21
N PHE A 103 18.33 -5.81 -0.74
CA PHE A 103 17.04 -5.22 -1.14
C PHE A 103 16.30 -6.14 -2.12
N CYS A 104 16.93 -6.54 -3.23
CA CYS A 104 16.32 -7.43 -4.23
C CYS A 104 15.93 -8.77 -3.60
N PHE A 105 16.78 -9.35 -2.76
CA PHE A 105 16.48 -10.59 -2.05
C PHE A 105 15.18 -10.48 -1.23
N PHE A 106 15.02 -9.40 -0.44
CA PHE A 106 13.80 -9.20 0.36
C PHE A 106 12.58 -8.86 -0.47
N ILE A 107 12.73 -8.23 -1.64
CA ILE A 107 11.63 -8.06 -2.60
C ILE A 107 11.20 -9.42 -3.17
N CYS A 108 12.13 -10.28 -3.56
CA CYS A 108 11.82 -11.63 -3.99
C CYS A 108 11.13 -12.44 -2.87
N LEU A 109 11.63 -12.35 -1.63
CA LEU A 109 10.99 -12.97 -0.47
C LEU A 109 9.56 -12.45 -0.27
N ALA A 110 9.33 -11.16 -0.36
CA ALA A 110 7.99 -10.57 -0.27
C ALA A 110 7.08 -11.07 -1.41
N ALA A 111 7.61 -11.21 -2.63
CA ALA A 111 6.88 -11.70 -3.80
C ALA A 111 6.42 -13.16 -3.63
N VAL A 112 7.14 -13.99 -2.86
CA VAL A 112 6.72 -15.35 -2.50
C VAL A 112 5.42 -15.34 -1.67
N PHE A 113 5.16 -14.28 -0.89
CA PHE A 113 3.91 -14.07 -0.15
C PHE A 113 2.84 -13.37 -0.96
N HIS A 114 3.25 -12.44 -1.83
CA HIS A 114 2.34 -11.75 -2.73
C HIS A 114 3.10 -11.11 -3.90
N TYR A 115 2.89 -11.65 -5.10
CA TYR A 115 3.65 -11.29 -6.31
C TYR A 115 3.66 -9.78 -6.63
N THR A 116 2.62 -9.04 -6.21
CA THR A 116 2.57 -7.58 -6.41
C THR A 116 3.71 -6.84 -5.70
N ALA A 117 4.43 -7.47 -4.75
CA ALA A 117 5.59 -6.87 -4.11
C ALA A 117 6.72 -6.53 -5.10
N LEU A 118 6.77 -7.17 -6.28
CA LEU A 118 7.75 -6.87 -7.33
C LEU A 118 7.69 -5.40 -7.78
N ILE A 119 6.55 -4.72 -7.65
CA ILE A 119 6.46 -3.28 -7.97
C ILE A 119 7.40 -2.44 -7.11
N ALA A 120 7.74 -2.91 -5.91
CA ALA A 120 8.68 -2.20 -5.02
C ALA A 120 10.11 -2.15 -5.59
N LEU A 121 10.46 -2.91 -6.64
CA LEU A 121 11.71 -2.74 -7.39
C LEU A 121 11.84 -1.34 -8.00
N LEU A 122 10.73 -0.64 -8.26
CA LEU A 122 10.76 0.77 -8.67
C LEU A 122 11.51 1.65 -7.66
N ALA A 123 11.62 1.25 -6.40
CA ALA A 123 12.39 1.97 -5.40
C ALA A 123 13.88 2.13 -5.77
N LEU A 124 14.44 1.25 -6.60
CA LEU A 124 15.82 1.41 -7.12
C LEU A 124 16.02 2.71 -7.92
N VAL A 125 14.96 3.21 -8.56
CA VAL A 125 15.00 4.45 -9.33
C VAL A 125 14.81 5.68 -8.43
N MET A 126 14.15 5.52 -7.28
CA MET A 126 13.79 6.61 -6.37
C MET A 126 15.01 7.28 -5.70
N ASN A 127 16.15 6.61 -5.73
CA ASN A 127 17.41 7.17 -5.23
C ASN A 127 18.02 8.25 -6.14
N ARG A 128 17.53 8.40 -7.36
CA ARG A 128 18.08 9.36 -8.34
C ARG A 128 17.54 10.77 -8.10
N ASN A 129 18.24 11.77 -8.62
CA ASN A 129 17.74 13.15 -8.67
C ASN A 129 16.64 13.25 -9.72
N LEU A 130 15.42 12.96 -9.34
CA LEU A 130 14.27 13.07 -10.22
C LEU A 130 13.86 14.54 -10.36
N ASN A 131 13.59 14.95 -11.59
CA ASN A 131 13.06 16.30 -11.82
C ASN A 131 11.56 16.31 -11.54
N ILE A 132 11.20 16.84 -10.37
CA ILE A 132 9.84 16.88 -9.88
C ILE A 132 8.87 17.55 -10.85
N LYS A 133 9.32 18.56 -11.62
CA LYS A 133 8.46 19.23 -12.60
C LYS A 133 7.90 18.25 -13.64
N TYR A 134 8.75 17.37 -14.19
CA TYR A 134 8.30 16.37 -15.15
C TYR A 134 7.38 15.33 -14.52
N ILE A 135 7.63 14.97 -13.26
CA ILE A 135 6.75 14.03 -12.55
C ILE A 135 5.37 14.65 -12.31
N ILE A 136 5.30 15.91 -11.90
CA ILE A 136 4.03 16.62 -11.73
C ILE A 136 3.27 16.72 -13.06
N ILE A 137 3.97 17.05 -14.15
CA ILE A 137 3.37 17.08 -15.49
C ILE A 137 2.82 15.69 -15.85
N ALA A 138 3.59 14.62 -15.58
CA ALA A 138 3.15 13.26 -15.83
C ALA A 138 1.93 12.88 -14.96
N ILE A 139 1.90 13.26 -13.68
CA ILE A 139 0.75 13.03 -12.79
C ILE A 139 -0.50 13.71 -13.37
N CYS A 140 -0.41 15.01 -13.73
CA CYS A 140 -1.54 15.74 -14.32
C CYS A 140 -1.98 15.10 -15.64
N PHE A 141 -1.05 14.72 -16.49
CA PHE A 141 -1.34 14.08 -17.78
C PHE A 141 -2.07 12.74 -17.59
N PHE A 142 -1.53 11.83 -16.77
CA PHE A 142 -2.17 10.54 -16.53
C PHE A 142 -3.49 10.68 -15.77
N PHE A 143 -3.62 11.65 -14.88
CA PHE A 143 -4.89 11.93 -14.20
C PHE A 143 -5.98 12.31 -15.21
N VAL A 144 -5.68 13.20 -16.18
CA VAL A 144 -6.62 13.56 -17.25
C VAL A 144 -6.95 12.35 -18.12
N LEU A 145 -5.94 11.56 -18.52
CA LEU A 145 -6.15 10.37 -19.32
C LEU A 145 -6.99 9.29 -18.59
N SER A 146 -6.87 9.19 -17.28
CA SER A 146 -7.67 8.25 -16.48
C SER A 146 -9.12 8.73 -16.34
N ILE A 147 -9.37 10.04 -16.17
CA ILE A 147 -10.73 10.60 -16.18
C ILE A 147 -11.42 10.32 -17.52
N THR A 148 -10.69 10.46 -18.62
CA THR A 148 -11.21 10.20 -19.98
C THR A 148 -11.28 8.71 -20.33
N LYS A 149 -10.92 7.81 -19.42
CA LYS A 149 -10.85 6.35 -19.61
C LYS A 149 -9.89 5.88 -20.72
N VAL A 150 -9.00 6.72 -21.19
CA VAL A 150 -7.99 6.34 -22.20
C VAL A 150 -6.98 5.37 -21.61
N VAL A 151 -6.52 5.61 -20.38
CA VAL A 151 -5.60 4.69 -19.69
C VAL A 151 -6.25 3.32 -19.51
N ASP A 152 -7.54 3.28 -19.19
CA ASP A 152 -8.28 2.04 -18.98
C ASP A 152 -8.24 1.18 -20.25
N LYS A 153 -8.55 1.77 -21.41
CA LYS A 153 -8.49 1.07 -22.69
C LYS A 153 -7.10 0.52 -23.02
N ILE A 154 -6.06 1.31 -22.75
CA ILE A 154 -4.67 0.87 -22.98
C ILE A 154 -4.30 -0.28 -22.04
N LEU A 155 -4.64 -0.16 -20.74
CA LEU A 155 -4.35 -1.21 -19.76
C LEU A 155 -5.12 -2.50 -20.10
N LEU A 156 -6.39 -2.40 -20.51
CA LEU A 156 -7.18 -3.55 -20.97
C LEU A 156 -6.52 -4.25 -22.14
N LEU A 157 -6.10 -3.51 -23.18
CA LEU A 157 -5.40 -4.07 -24.34
C LEU A 157 -4.08 -4.78 -23.93
N VAL A 158 -3.33 -4.20 -23.01
CA VAL A 158 -2.09 -4.82 -22.50
C VAL A 158 -2.42 -6.12 -21.76
N ILE A 159 -3.45 -6.11 -20.92
CA ILE A 159 -3.88 -7.28 -20.16
C ILE A 159 -4.36 -8.39 -21.11
N GLU A 160 -5.20 -8.07 -22.11
CA GLU A 160 -5.67 -9.02 -23.12
C GLU A 160 -4.50 -9.64 -23.89
N ARG A 161 -3.52 -8.82 -24.28
CA ARG A 161 -2.30 -9.32 -24.95
C ARG A 161 -1.48 -10.24 -24.04
N CYS A 162 -1.30 -9.87 -22.78
CA CYS A 162 -0.63 -10.74 -21.82
C CYS A 162 -1.36 -12.08 -21.66
N LEU A 163 -2.70 -12.07 -21.58
CA LEU A 163 -3.52 -13.27 -21.50
C LEU A 163 -3.39 -14.14 -22.76
N SER A 164 -3.34 -13.52 -23.95
CA SER A 164 -3.20 -14.27 -25.22
C SER A 164 -1.84 -14.96 -25.35
N VAL A 165 -0.79 -14.40 -24.73
CA VAL A 165 0.58 -14.95 -24.74
C VAL A 165 0.77 -16.02 -23.65
N LEU A 166 0.23 -15.79 -22.45
CA LEU A 166 0.39 -16.70 -21.30
C LEU A 166 -0.52 -17.92 -21.38
N GLY A 167 -1.47 -17.93 -22.32
CA GLY A 167 -2.51 -18.95 -22.41
C GLY A 167 -3.50 -18.80 -21.25
N SER A 168 -4.66 -19.44 -21.39
CA SER A 168 -5.65 -19.54 -20.31
C SER A 168 -5.23 -20.57 -19.26
N SER A 169 -3.94 -20.54 -18.86
CA SER A 169 -3.47 -21.40 -17.78
C SER A 169 -4.27 -21.07 -16.53
N GLU A 170 -4.91 -22.09 -16.00
CA GLU A 170 -5.75 -22.06 -14.81
C GLU A 170 -5.06 -21.24 -13.70
N GLY A 171 -5.68 -20.15 -13.29
CA GLY A 171 -5.27 -19.35 -12.13
C GLY A 171 -4.94 -17.88 -12.39
N ILE A 172 -4.04 -17.51 -13.29
CA ILE A 172 -3.70 -16.10 -13.54
C ILE A 172 -4.68 -15.48 -14.55
N GLY A 173 -4.99 -16.19 -15.63
CA GLY A 173 -5.93 -15.76 -16.66
C GLY A 173 -7.34 -15.56 -16.11
N GLU A 174 -7.84 -16.50 -15.31
CA GLU A 174 -9.16 -16.42 -14.68
C GLU A 174 -9.25 -15.23 -13.68
N LYS A 175 -8.20 -15.02 -12.87
CA LYS A 175 -8.15 -13.86 -11.97
C LYS A 175 -8.13 -12.54 -12.75
N LEU A 176 -7.36 -12.47 -13.82
CA LEU A 176 -7.25 -11.27 -14.63
C LEU A 176 -8.58 -10.96 -15.35
N SER A 177 -9.26 -11.97 -15.92
CA SER A 177 -10.57 -11.81 -16.54
C SER A 177 -11.64 -11.36 -15.53
N LYS A 178 -11.62 -11.90 -14.31
CA LYS A 178 -12.50 -11.47 -13.23
C LYS A 178 -12.27 -9.99 -12.87
N TYR A 179 -11.01 -9.56 -12.77
CA TYR A 179 -10.68 -8.15 -12.49
C TYR A 179 -11.06 -7.22 -13.65
N LEU A 180 -11.10 -7.71 -14.88
CA LEU A 180 -11.60 -6.95 -16.03
C LEU A 180 -13.10 -6.68 -15.91
N LEU A 181 -13.88 -7.71 -15.55
CA LEU A 181 -15.33 -7.58 -15.33
C LEU A 181 -15.64 -6.64 -14.16
N GLU A 182 -14.91 -6.76 -13.04
CA GLU A 182 -15.08 -5.88 -11.87
C GLU A 182 -14.73 -4.40 -12.18
N SER A 183 -13.90 -4.12 -13.19
CA SER A 183 -13.54 -2.74 -13.57
C SER A 183 -14.65 -2.00 -14.31
N GLU A 184 -15.62 -2.70 -14.88
CA GLU A 184 -16.76 -2.10 -15.59
C GLU A 184 -17.79 -1.48 -14.62
N ASP A 185 -17.89 -1.99 -13.38
CA ASP A 185 -18.91 -1.59 -12.41
C ASP A 185 -18.67 -0.25 -11.70
N GLY A 186 -17.53 0.40 -11.91
CA GLY A 186 -17.31 1.82 -11.53
C GLY A 186 -17.26 2.16 -10.03
N GLU A 187 -17.44 1.18 -9.12
CA GLU A 187 -17.54 1.40 -7.67
C GLU A 187 -16.29 1.98 -7.00
N PHE A 188 -15.11 1.83 -7.60
CA PHE A 188 -13.84 2.23 -6.98
C PHE A 188 -13.42 3.69 -7.17
N ARG A 189 -14.07 4.46 -8.07
CA ARG A 189 -13.66 5.84 -8.38
C ARG A 189 -13.65 6.78 -7.17
N GLY A 190 -14.64 6.65 -6.30
CA GLY A 190 -14.73 7.55 -5.15
C GLY A 190 -13.63 7.36 -4.11
N LEU A 191 -13.13 6.13 -3.91
CA LEU A 191 -12.04 5.85 -2.97
C LEU A 191 -10.71 6.41 -3.47
N ASN A 192 -10.46 6.32 -4.77
CA ASN A 192 -9.22 6.79 -5.37
C ASN A 192 -9.13 8.32 -5.37
N LEU A 193 -10.23 9.04 -5.61
CA LEU A 193 -10.25 10.49 -5.51
C LEU A 193 -9.89 10.98 -4.09
N LEU A 194 -10.39 10.33 -3.05
CA LEU A 194 -10.03 10.66 -1.67
C LEU A 194 -8.53 10.49 -1.40
N THR A 195 -7.89 9.51 -2.04
CA THR A 195 -6.44 9.31 -1.90
C THR A 195 -5.64 10.47 -2.51
N PHE A 196 -6.15 11.10 -3.58
CA PHE A 196 -5.53 12.34 -4.09
C PHE A 196 -5.71 13.51 -3.14
N ILE A 197 -6.89 13.67 -2.53
CA ILE A 197 -7.14 14.70 -1.50
C ILE A 197 -6.20 14.47 -0.30
N GLU A 198 -5.99 13.22 0.10
CA GLU A 198 -5.04 12.81 1.14
C GLU A 198 -3.60 13.27 0.84
N ALA A 199 -3.22 13.32 -0.44
CA ALA A 199 -1.89 13.72 -0.85
C ALA A 199 -1.62 15.24 -0.71
N VAL A 200 -2.65 16.07 -0.68
CA VAL A 200 -2.51 17.54 -0.67
C VAL A 200 -1.65 18.06 0.49
N PRO A 201 -1.85 17.66 1.76
CA PRO A 201 -0.98 18.07 2.86
C PRO A 201 0.48 17.66 2.66
N PHE A 202 0.72 16.47 2.07
CA PHE A 202 2.08 15.99 1.80
C PHE A 202 2.75 16.76 0.67
N ILE A 203 1.99 17.18 -0.36
CA ILE A 203 2.48 18.10 -1.40
C ILE A 203 2.91 19.42 -0.77
N TYR A 204 2.12 19.97 0.17
CA TYR A 204 2.50 21.14 0.93
C TYR A 204 3.81 20.94 1.68
N ILE A 205 3.95 19.85 2.45
CA ILE A 205 5.18 19.52 3.19
C ILE A 205 6.38 19.46 2.25
N VAL A 206 6.26 18.76 1.13
CA VAL A 206 7.36 18.62 0.17
C VAL A 206 7.72 19.97 -0.46
N ARG A 207 6.74 20.82 -0.76
CA ARG A 207 6.97 22.15 -1.33
C ARG A 207 7.71 23.05 -0.35
N GLU A 208 7.20 23.20 0.88
CA GLU A 208 7.73 24.12 1.90
C GLU A 208 9.10 23.70 2.44
N TYR A 209 9.35 22.40 2.51
CA TYR A 209 10.58 21.85 3.08
C TYR A 209 11.51 21.23 2.05
N LYS A 210 11.32 21.58 0.76
CA LYS A 210 12.07 21.00 -0.36
C LYS A 210 13.58 21.02 -0.17
N SER A 211 14.14 22.17 0.22
CA SER A 211 15.60 22.31 0.41
C SER A 211 16.15 21.33 1.43
N ILE A 212 15.47 21.17 2.55
CA ILE A 212 15.89 20.27 3.65
C ILE A 212 15.67 18.79 3.24
N LEU A 213 14.54 18.47 2.60
CA LEU A 213 14.25 17.11 2.14
C LEU A 213 15.27 16.62 1.11
N PHE A 214 15.63 17.48 0.15
CA PHE A 214 16.58 17.11 -0.90
C PHE A 214 18.05 17.21 -0.51
N SER A 215 18.38 17.82 0.64
CA SER A 215 19.75 17.83 1.16
C SER A 215 20.20 16.47 1.68
N SER A 216 19.28 15.60 2.10
CA SER A 216 19.57 14.27 2.59
C SER A 216 19.17 13.18 1.60
N PHE A 217 19.94 12.09 1.56
CA PHE A 217 19.62 10.91 0.77
C PHE A 217 18.24 10.33 1.13
N ILE A 218 17.98 10.16 2.43
CA ILE A 218 16.73 9.59 2.97
C ILE A 218 15.54 10.49 2.60
N GLY A 219 15.67 11.80 2.80
CA GLY A 219 14.60 12.75 2.45
C GLY A 219 14.26 12.73 0.97
N ARG A 220 15.28 12.70 0.11
CA ARG A 220 15.11 12.58 -1.34
C ARG A 220 14.44 11.28 -1.75
N PHE A 221 14.88 10.15 -1.18
CA PHE A 221 14.30 8.83 -1.45
C PHE A 221 12.80 8.79 -1.14
N TYR A 222 12.39 9.21 0.06
CA TYR A 222 10.98 9.20 0.45
C TYR A 222 10.14 10.25 -0.28
N THR A 223 10.72 11.39 -0.64
CA THR A 223 10.04 12.38 -1.48
C THR A 223 9.78 11.83 -2.88
N ASN A 224 10.77 11.18 -3.48
CA ASN A 224 10.60 10.55 -4.79
C ASN A 224 9.60 9.39 -4.71
N MET A 225 9.63 8.60 -3.63
CA MET A 225 8.66 7.53 -3.37
C MET A 225 7.23 8.10 -3.31
N PHE A 226 7.02 9.22 -2.63
CA PHE A 226 5.74 9.90 -2.57
C PHE A 226 5.24 10.31 -3.96
N TYR A 227 6.07 10.93 -4.77
CA TYR A 227 5.67 11.34 -6.12
C TYR A 227 5.37 10.15 -7.03
N ILE A 228 6.17 9.09 -6.96
CA ILE A 228 5.92 7.86 -7.73
C ILE A 228 4.63 7.19 -7.25
N PHE A 229 4.35 7.20 -5.95
CA PHE A 229 3.08 6.71 -5.41
C PHE A 229 1.89 7.44 -6.04
N ILE A 230 1.90 8.80 -6.06
CA ILE A 230 0.83 9.59 -6.67
C ILE A 230 0.73 9.36 -8.18
N LEU A 231 1.86 9.24 -8.88
CA LEU A 231 1.87 8.93 -10.31
C LEU A 231 1.22 7.58 -10.61
N LEU A 232 1.58 6.55 -9.85
CA LEU A 232 0.98 5.22 -10.00
C LEU A 232 -0.51 5.24 -9.69
N LEU A 233 -0.93 5.98 -8.65
CA LEU A 233 -2.36 6.18 -8.37
C LEU A 233 -3.08 6.85 -9.53
N ALA A 234 -2.48 7.87 -10.16
CA ALA A 234 -3.07 8.54 -11.31
C ALA A 234 -3.25 7.58 -12.49
N ILE A 235 -2.31 6.66 -12.72
CA ILE A 235 -2.38 5.66 -13.78
C ILE A 235 -3.44 4.59 -13.47
N THR A 236 -3.58 4.18 -12.21
CA THR A 236 -4.36 3.00 -11.82
C THR A 236 -5.69 3.33 -11.16
N MET A 237 -6.12 4.59 -11.18
CA MET A 237 -7.23 5.06 -10.33
C MET A 237 -8.57 4.37 -10.62
N ASN A 238 -8.77 3.84 -11.81
CA ASN A 238 -9.98 3.12 -12.19
C ASN A 238 -9.89 1.60 -11.97
N PHE A 239 -8.70 1.08 -11.60
CA PHE A 239 -8.47 -0.34 -11.37
C PHE A 239 -8.13 -0.62 -9.91
N GLY A 240 -9.11 -1.08 -9.13
CA GLY A 240 -8.95 -1.30 -7.70
C GLY A 240 -7.80 -2.27 -7.35
N PHE A 241 -7.58 -3.33 -8.13
CA PHE A 241 -6.49 -4.28 -7.91
C PHE A 241 -5.11 -3.68 -8.19
N LEU A 242 -4.96 -2.86 -9.25
CA LEU A 242 -3.70 -2.17 -9.56
C LEU A 242 -3.40 -1.06 -8.53
N THR A 243 -4.43 -0.36 -8.06
CA THR A 243 -4.29 0.63 -6.98
C THR A 243 -3.74 0.00 -5.69
N ARG A 244 -4.08 -1.26 -5.41
CA ARG A 244 -3.52 -2.01 -4.27
C ARG A 244 -2.00 -2.18 -4.39
N MET A 245 -1.47 -2.36 -5.61
CA MET A 245 -0.02 -2.46 -5.84
C MET A 245 0.71 -1.18 -5.45
N CYS A 246 0.10 0.00 -5.61
CA CYS A 246 0.71 1.27 -5.27
C CYS A 246 0.95 1.42 -3.77
N GLN A 247 0.21 0.70 -2.93
CA GLN A 247 0.24 0.86 -1.46
C GLN A 247 1.58 0.48 -0.81
N TYR A 248 2.46 -0.24 -1.50
CA TYR A 248 3.82 -0.46 -1.00
C TYR A 248 4.57 0.86 -0.76
N PHE A 249 4.23 1.90 -1.52
CA PHE A 249 4.87 3.22 -1.47
C PHE A 249 4.21 4.22 -0.51
N ILE A 250 3.06 3.88 0.09
CA ILE A 250 2.38 4.72 1.08
C ILE A 250 3.26 4.96 2.32
N PHE A 251 4.29 4.13 2.50
CA PHE A 251 5.28 4.28 3.58
C PHE A 251 5.96 5.66 3.56
N SER A 252 6.04 6.31 2.40
CA SER A 252 6.53 7.68 2.27
C SER A 252 5.73 8.69 3.10
N TYR A 253 4.44 8.47 3.31
CA TYR A 253 3.59 9.33 4.13
C TYR A 253 4.05 9.34 5.59
N PHE A 254 4.43 8.17 6.13
CA PHE A 254 4.90 8.06 7.51
C PHE A 254 6.20 8.84 7.70
N PHE A 255 7.12 8.76 6.73
CA PHE A 255 8.36 9.52 6.76
C PHE A 255 8.10 11.03 6.65
N LEU A 256 7.36 11.46 5.65
CA LEU A 256 7.08 12.88 5.41
C LEU A 256 6.34 13.51 6.60
N PHE A 257 5.41 12.79 7.20
CA PHE A 257 4.71 13.25 8.39
C PHE A 257 5.66 13.40 9.60
N SER A 258 6.47 12.37 9.88
CA SER A 258 7.47 12.41 10.94
C SER A 258 8.47 13.55 10.73
N PHE A 259 8.93 13.72 9.49
CA PHE A 259 9.81 14.81 9.10
C PHE A 259 9.17 16.18 9.35
N PHE A 260 7.91 16.36 8.96
CA PHE A 260 7.17 17.61 9.21
C PHE A 260 7.06 17.91 10.71
N ILE A 261 6.64 16.95 11.52
CA ILE A 261 6.50 17.13 12.97
C ILE A 261 7.83 17.58 13.61
N LYS A 262 8.96 17.08 13.10
CA LYS A 262 10.30 17.47 13.59
C LYS A 262 10.70 18.88 13.15
N ASN A 263 10.34 19.30 11.94
CA ASN A 263 10.88 20.49 11.28
C ASN A 263 9.84 21.64 11.14
N ALA A 264 8.63 21.50 11.66
CA ALA A 264 7.58 22.53 11.56
C ALA A 264 8.08 23.88 12.08
N LYS A 265 7.89 24.94 11.30
CA LYS A 265 8.40 26.30 11.54
C LYS A 265 7.78 26.94 12.78
N SER A 266 6.57 26.55 13.14
CA SER A 266 5.85 27.07 14.30
C SER A 266 4.94 26.03 14.94
N ILE A 267 4.59 26.28 16.22
CA ILE A 267 3.60 25.46 16.94
C ILE A 267 2.23 25.56 16.28
N ALA A 268 1.88 26.73 15.76
CA ALA A 268 0.61 26.97 15.06
C ALA A 268 0.52 26.11 13.79
N GLU A 269 1.55 26.12 12.94
CA GLU A 269 1.63 25.28 11.75
C GLU A 269 1.48 23.80 12.09
N ARG A 270 2.19 23.33 13.10
CA ARG A 270 2.10 21.94 13.57
C ARG A 270 0.69 21.56 14.02
N ARG A 271 0.03 22.43 14.81
CA ARG A 271 -1.34 22.20 15.30
C ARG A 271 -2.35 22.18 14.15
N THR A 272 -2.24 23.12 13.20
CA THR A 272 -3.13 23.17 12.03
C THR A 272 -3.03 21.90 11.20
N MET A 273 -1.83 21.44 10.90
CA MET A 273 -1.63 20.21 10.12
C MET A 273 -2.13 18.97 10.87
N LEU A 274 -1.86 18.87 12.16
CA LEU A 274 -2.39 17.77 12.98
C LEU A 274 -3.92 17.77 12.99
N PHE A 275 -4.55 18.95 13.10
CA PHE A 275 -6.00 19.07 13.05
C PHE A 275 -6.56 18.63 11.70
N LEU A 276 -5.99 19.08 10.59
CA LEU A 276 -6.41 18.70 9.23
C LEU A 276 -6.29 17.21 9.01
N PHE A 277 -5.16 16.62 9.38
CA PHE A 277 -4.95 15.17 9.25
C PHE A 277 -5.89 14.36 10.13
N SER A 278 -6.12 14.79 11.38
CA SER A 278 -7.03 14.09 12.30
C SER A 278 -8.46 14.09 11.77
N ASN A 279 -8.93 15.23 11.25
CA ASN A 279 -10.27 15.32 10.65
C ASN A 279 -10.37 14.45 9.39
N TYR A 280 -9.34 14.48 8.52
CA TYR A 280 -9.30 13.59 7.36
C TYR A 280 -9.40 12.12 7.76
N LEU A 281 -8.60 11.67 8.72
CA LEU A 281 -8.60 10.28 9.18
C LEU A 281 -9.93 9.87 9.83
N LEU A 282 -10.56 10.81 10.55
CA LEU A 282 -11.89 10.59 11.12
C LEU A 282 -12.92 10.38 10.00
N ILE A 283 -12.97 11.28 9.02
CA ILE A 283 -13.88 11.17 7.87
C ILE A 283 -13.63 9.86 7.12
N TYR A 284 -12.37 9.52 6.90
CA TYR A 284 -11.99 8.28 6.22
C TYR A 284 -12.45 7.05 6.99
N SER A 285 -12.24 7.01 8.31
CA SER A 285 -12.64 5.89 9.17
C SER A 285 -14.15 5.75 9.23
N VAL A 286 -14.89 6.85 9.40
CA VAL A 286 -16.35 6.86 9.41
C VAL A 286 -16.89 6.34 8.09
N ARG A 287 -16.38 6.86 6.94
CA ARG A 287 -16.78 6.38 5.63
C ARG A 287 -16.49 4.90 5.44
N TYR A 288 -15.31 4.42 5.86
CA TYR A 288 -14.94 3.02 5.73
C TYR A 288 -15.86 2.10 6.54
N ILE A 289 -16.19 2.51 7.78
CA ILE A 289 -17.16 1.80 8.64
C ILE A 289 -18.54 1.79 7.97
N PHE A 290 -19.02 2.93 7.45
CA PHE A 290 -20.31 3.01 6.77
C PHE A 290 -20.37 2.11 5.53
N ILE A 291 -19.40 2.16 4.64
CA ILE A 291 -19.34 1.30 3.45
C ILE A 291 -19.36 -0.17 3.88
N TRP A 292 -18.58 -0.52 4.90
CA TRP A 292 -18.51 -1.88 5.41
C TRP A 292 -19.83 -2.37 6.02
N PHE A 293 -20.50 -1.54 6.80
CA PHE A 293 -21.78 -1.92 7.42
C PHE A 293 -22.92 -2.06 6.40
N TYR A 294 -22.92 -1.27 5.33
CA TYR A 294 -24.00 -1.29 4.36
C TYR A 294 -23.75 -2.17 3.13
N SER A 295 -22.50 -2.45 2.78
CA SER A 295 -22.20 -3.22 1.57
C SER A 295 -21.91 -4.70 1.81
N THR A 296 -21.72 -5.10 3.05
CA THR A 296 -21.41 -6.49 3.38
C THR A 296 -22.43 -7.03 4.40
N GLU A 297 -23.11 -8.13 4.03
CA GLU A 297 -23.80 -9.03 4.96
C GLU A 297 -22.81 -9.71 5.96
N TYR A 298 -21.64 -9.14 6.15
CA TYR A 298 -20.69 -9.57 7.16
C TYR A 298 -21.25 -9.24 8.54
N SER A 299 -22.09 -10.15 9.06
CA SER A 299 -22.30 -10.20 10.49
C SER A 299 -20.92 -10.32 11.15
N PHE A 300 -20.47 -9.26 11.81
CA PHE A 300 -19.27 -9.31 12.63
C PHE A 300 -19.42 -10.51 13.58
N PHE A 301 -18.54 -11.49 13.47
CA PHE A 301 -18.50 -12.67 14.32
C PHE A 301 -18.43 -12.33 15.82
N LEU A 302 -18.04 -11.11 16.16
CA LEU A 302 -17.98 -10.56 17.52
C LEU A 302 -19.38 -10.29 18.15
N PHE A 303 -20.46 -10.24 17.37
CA PHE A 303 -21.81 -9.99 17.86
C PHE A 303 -22.74 -11.22 17.77
N LYS A 304 -22.21 -12.38 17.44
CA LYS A 304 -22.90 -13.67 17.53
C LYS A 304 -22.40 -14.50 18.72
N LEU A 305 -22.20 -13.85 19.87
CA LEU A 305 -22.06 -14.51 21.15
C LEU A 305 -23.42 -14.53 21.86
#